data_34dd1e88d4e0481fec929886415e1fc0
#
_entry.id   34dd1e88d4e0481fec929886415e1fc0
#
_cell.length_a   1.000
_cell.length_b   1.000
_cell.length_c   1.000
_cell.angle_alpha   90.00
_cell.angle_beta   90.00
_cell.angle_gamma   90.00
#
_symmetry.space_group_name_H-M   'P 1'
#
loop_
_entity.id
_entity.type
_entity.pdbx_description
1 polymer ?
#
loop_
_entity_poly.entity_id
_entity_poly.type
_entity_poly.pdbx_seq_one_letter_code
_entity_poly.pdbx_strand_id
1 'polypeptide(L)'
;WMSNWQYCNNVPTKPFRGVNALPRELGLYTQSGDIYLSAAPVAEVKNLRKETKEIPAFTVANDYHIESLLPDNEGAYELSLDIMAEKAEIIGFSLFNDKGEKVDIYFNLPERKLVMDRTKSGIVDFGKNSVTHEIEVHDRRKTTSINYIDDFALATWAPVRKENKYR
;
A
#
# COMPACT_ATOMS: atom_id res chain seq x y z
N TRP A 1 -2.90 -3.04 14.50
CA TRP A 1 -1.94 -1.95 14.63
C TRP A 1 -1.01 -1.94 13.43
N MET A 2 -0.98 -0.83 12.70
CA MET A 2 -0.17 -0.64 11.49
C MET A 2 1.09 0.13 11.87
N SER A 3 2.15 -0.60 12.20
CA SER A 3 3.46 -0.01 12.46
C SER A 3 4.55 -1.05 12.24
N ASN A 4 5.74 -0.58 11.88
CA ASN A 4 6.91 -1.43 11.73
C ASN A 4 7.85 -1.24 12.92
N TRP A 5 8.24 -2.32 13.56
CA TRP A 5 9.11 -2.33 14.73
C TRP A 5 10.47 -1.67 14.48
N GLN A 6 10.97 -1.72 13.25
CA GLN A 6 12.28 -1.14 12.92
C GLN A 6 12.33 0.37 13.08
N TYR A 7 11.19 1.06 12.92
CA TYR A 7 11.16 2.52 12.97
C TYR A 7 9.94 3.13 13.69
N CYS A 8 9.12 2.32 14.32
CA CYS A 8 7.86 2.81 14.89
C CYS A 8 8.04 3.92 15.95
N ASN A 9 9.15 3.92 16.66
CA ASN A 9 9.45 4.94 17.67
C ASN A 9 9.92 6.27 17.05
N ASN A 10 10.34 6.25 15.79
CA ASN A 10 10.91 7.38 15.07
C ASN A 10 9.97 8.01 14.06
N VAL A 11 8.75 7.46 13.90
CA VAL A 11 7.75 8.01 12.99
C VAL A 11 7.46 9.48 13.36
N PRO A 12 7.55 10.43 12.41
CA PRO A 12 7.44 11.86 12.68
C PRO A 12 5.99 12.34 12.83
N THR A 13 5.16 11.58 13.53
CA THR A 13 3.74 11.90 13.76
C THR A 13 3.49 12.31 15.21
N LYS A 14 2.53 13.21 15.41
CA LYS A 14 2.04 13.69 16.70
C LYS A 14 0.52 13.84 16.64
N PRO A 15 -0.24 13.63 17.73
CA PRO A 15 0.17 13.27 19.09
C PRO A 15 0.42 11.78 19.32
N PHE A 16 0.13 10.92 18.35
CA PHE A 16 0.28 9.46 18.47
C PHE A 16 1.10 8.90 17.30
N ARG A 17 1.55 7.67 17.47
CA ARG A 17 2.30 6.92 16.45
C ARG A 17 1.59 5.64 16.10
N GLY A 18 1.57 5.33 14.79
CA GLY A 18 0.83 4.20 14.25
C GLY A 18 -0.67 4.42 14.16
N VAL A 19 -1.35 3.54 13.47
CA VAL A 19 -2.80 3.53 13.27
C VAL A 19 -3.31 2.10 13.37
N ASN A 20 -4.61 1.94 13.58
CA ASN A 20 -5.26 0.64 13.45
C ASN A 20 -5.62 0.36 11.99
N ALA A 21 -5.43 -0.88 11.57
CA ALA A 21 -5.99 -1.34 10.30
C ALA A 21 -7.51 -1.38 10.36
N LEU A 22 -8.16 -1.29 9.22
CA LEU A 22 -9.60 -1.55 9.13
C LEU A 22 -9.90 -2.98 9.59
N PRO A 23 -11.03 -3.21 10.29
CA PRO A 23 -11.49 -4.56 10.60
C PRO A 23 -11.65 -5.38 9.32
N ARG A 24 -11.28 -6.66 9.40
CA ARG A 24 -11.32 -7.58 8.26
C ARG A 24 -12.05 -8.86 8.62
N GLU A 25 -12.87 -9.32 7.69
CA GLU A 25 -13.44 -10.65 7.70
C GLU A 25 -12.41 -11.62 7.10
N LEU A 26 -12.15 -12.70 7.82
CA LEU A 26 -11.22 -13.73 7.36
C LEU A 26 -12.00 -14.87 6.71
N GLY A 27 -11.48 -15.37 5.60
CA GLY A 27 -12.03 -16.49 4.86
C GLY A 27 -10.93 -17.36 4.27
N LEU A 28 -11.33 -18.46 3.67
CA LEU A 28 -10.43 -19.33 2.92
C LEU A 28 -10.90 -19.40 1.46
N TYR A 29 -9.94 -19.46 0.54
CA TYR A 29 -10.22 -19.74 -0.85
C TYR A 29 -9.19 -20.70 -1.44
N THR A 30 -9.59 -21.42 -2.49
CA THR A 30 -8.72 -22.36 -3.18
C THR A 30 -8.30 -21.79 -4.53
N GLN A 31 -7.01 -21.88 -4.84
CA GLN A 31 -6.48 -21.49 -6.14
C GLN A 31 -5.38 -22.47 -6.56
N SER A 32 -5.47 -23.01 -7.76
CA SER A 32 -4.50 -23.98 -8.31
C SER A 32 -4.22 -25.20 -7.41
N GLY A 33 -5.21 -25.60 -6.60
CA GLY A 33 -5.10 -26.73 -5.67
C GLY A 33 -4.60 -26.36 -4.25
N ASP A 34 -4.11 -25.15 -4.06
CA ASP A 34 -3.67 -24.65 -2.76
C ASP A 34 -4.75 -23.85 -2.05
N ILE A 35 -4.71 -23.84 -0.72
CA ILE A 35 -5.64 -23.10 0.13
C ILE A 35 -4.95 -21.85 0.63
N TYR A 36 -5.62 -20.71 0.48
CA TYR A 36 -5.14 -19.39 0.88
C TYR A 36 -6.08 -18.73 1.86
N LEU A 37 -5.53 -17.91 2.74
CA LEU A 37 -6.29 -17.02 3.61
C LEU A 37 -6.71 -15.78 2.83
N SER A 38 -7.97 -15.42 2.90
CA SER A 38 -8.48 -14.11 2.48
C SER A 38 -8.76 -13.22 3.68
N ALA A 39 -8.61 -11.91 3.51
CA ALA A 39 -8.86 -10.91 4.54
C ALA A 39 -9.46 -9.66 3.87
N ALA A 40 -10.78 -9.65 3.73
CA ALA A 40 -11.52 -8.54 3.13
C ALA A 40 -11.97 -7.53 4.19
N PRO A 41 -12.04 -6.21 3.88
CA PRO A 41 -12.67 -5.26 4.79
C PRO A 41 -14.09 -5.69 5.12
N VAL A 42 -14.49 -5.55 6.39
CA VAL A 42 -15.87 -5.89 6.81
C VAL A 42 -16.90 -4.99 6.11
N ALA A 43 -18.10 -5.51 5.89
CA ALA A 43 -19.15 -4.81 5.13
C ALA A 43 -19.54 -3.46 5.73
N GLU A 44 -19.43 -3.31 7.04
CA GLU A 44 -19.74 -2.09 7.78
C GLU A 44 -18.88 -0.89 7.40
N VAL A 45 -17.69 -1.10 6.84
CA VAL A 45 -16.81 -0.03 6.33
C VAL A 45 -17.52 0.81 5.26
N LYS A 46 -18.45 0.20 4.52
CA LYS A 46 -19.27 0.93 3.53
C LYS A 46 -20.13 2.04 4.13
N ASN A 47 -20.47 1.95 5.41
CA ASN A 47 -21.24 2.99 6.11
C ASN A 47 -20.45 4.30 6.32
N LEU A 48 -19.13 4.26 6.11
CA LEU A 48 -18.28 5.45 6.17
C LEU A 48 -18.30 6.26 4.86
N ARG A 49 -18.85 5.69 3.78
CA ARG A 49 -18.91 6.36 2.47
C ARG A 49 -19.92 7.49 2.52
N LYS A 50 -19.48 8.70 2.16
CA LYS A 50 -20.35 9.89 2.04
C LYS A 50 -20.86 10.04 0.61
N GLU A 51 -20.00 9.80 -0.37
CA GLU A 51 -20.26 9.91 -1.79
C GLU A 51 -19.59 8.77 -2.54
N THR A 52 -20.19 8.33 -3.62
CA THR A 52 -19.59 7.35 -4.52
C THR A 52 -19.66 7.90 -5.94
N LYS A 53 -18.53 7.87 -6.64
CA LYS A 53 -18.44 8.23 -8.04
C LYS A 53 -17.94 7.03 -8.84
N GLU A 54 -18.63 6.71 -9.90
CA GLU A 54 -18.23 5.68 -10.85
C GLU A 54 -17.64 6.34 -12.10
N ILE A 55 -16.50 5.84 -12.55
CA ILE A 55 -15.84 6.24 -13.79
C ILE A 55 -16.02 5.09 -14.78
N PRO A 56 -16.59 5.34 -15.96
CA PRO A 56 -16.73 4.30 -16.99
C PRO A 56 -15.39 3.68 -17.39
N ALA A 57 -15.43 2.45 -17.86
CA ALA A 57 -14.23 1.78 -18.35
C ALA A 57 -13.59 2.56 -19.51
N PHE A 58 -12.27 2.63 -19.51
CA PHE A 58 -11.47 3.26 -20.56
C PHE A 58 -10.13 2.51 -20.74
N THR A 59 -9.47 2.75 -21.84
CA THR A 59 -8.16 2.15 -22.13
C THR A 59 -7.06 3.14 -21.82
N VAL A 60 -6.04 2.67 -21.09
CA VAL A 60 -4.84 3.44 -20.77
C VAL A 60 -3.69 2.91 -21.63
N ALA A 61 -3.11 3.76 -22.45
CA ALA A 61 -1.92 3.40 -23.22
C ALA A 61 -0.61 3.70 -22.47
N ASN A 62 -0.60 4.80 -21.71
CA ASN A 62 0.50 5.22 -20.84
C ASN A 62 -0.08 5.64 -19.49
N ASP A 63 0.00 6.93 -19.16
CA ASP A 63 -0.58 7.48 -17.93
C ASP A 63 -1.95 8.10 -18.20
N TYR A 64 -2.83 8.01 -17.21
CA TYR A 64 -4.13 8.66 -17.24
C TYR A 64 -4.41 9.32 -15.90
N HIS A 65 -4.65 10.62 -15.92
CA HIS A 65 -4.89 11.44 -14.75
C HIS A 65 -6.38 11.49 -14.43
N ILE A 66 -6.75 11.10 -13.22
CA ILE A 66 -8.17 11.03 -12.78
C ILE A 66 -8.54 12.08 -11.73
N GLU A 67 -7.65 12.96 -11.34
CA GLU A 67 -7.84 13.93 -10.26
C GLU A 67 -9.07 14.80 -10.48
N SER A 68 -9.27 15.29 -11.71
CA SER A 68 -10.43 16.10 -12.06
C SER A 68 -11.77 15.34 -12.03
N LEU A 69 -11.71 14.02 -12.00
CA LEU A 69 -12.87 13.15 -11.94
C LEU A 69 -13.24 12.76 -10.51
N LEU A 70 -12.34 12.98 -9.56
CA LEU A 70 -12.57 12.62 -8.15
C LEU A 70 -13.34 13.74 -7.44
N PRO A 71 -14.25 13.40 -6.51
CA PRO A 71 -14.83 14.40 -5.64
C PRO A 71 -13.77 14.95 -4.67
N ASP A 72 -14.02 16.14 -4.16
CA ASP A 72 -13.22 16.70 -3.07
C ASP A 72 -13.35 15.82 -1.82
N ASN A 73 -12.21 15.34 -1.29
CA ASN A 73 -12.19 14.29 -0.29
C ASN A 73 -11.24 14.55 0.88
N GLU A 74 -10.55 15.67 0.89
CA GLU A 74 -9.58 16.03 1.94
C GLU A 74 -8.54 14.91 2.23
N GLY A 75 -8.28 14.02 1.27
CA GLY A 75 -7.38 12.87 1.41
C GLY A 75 -8.01 11.62 2.04
N ALA A 76 -9.32 11.62 2.34
CA ALA A 76 -10.04 10.48 2.90
C ALA A 76 -10.95 9.82 1.85
N TYR A 77 -10.49 8.75 1.21
CA TYR A 77 -11.23 8.08 0.15
C TYR A 77 -10.98 6.56 0.11
N GLU A 78 -11.86 5.87 -0.57
CA GLU A 78 -11.71 4.49 -0.98
C GLU A 78 -11.63 4.44 -2.50
N LEU A 79 -10.63 3.77 -3.04
CA LEU A 79 -10.46 3.55 -4.47
C LEU A 79 -10.62 2.06 -4.78
N SER A 80 -11.51 1.74 -5.72
CA SER A 80 -11.71 0.39 -6.23
C SER A 80 -11.53 0.40 -7.75
N LEU A 81 -10.63 -0.43 -8.24
CA LEU A 81 -10.25 -0.50 -9.65
C LEU A 81 -10.33 -1.94 -10.14
N ASP A 82 -10.96 -2.14 -11.29
CA ASP A 82 -10.82 -3.36 -12.07
C ASP A 82 -9.88 -3.08 -13.23
N ILE A 83 -8.73 -3.72 -13.26
CA ILE A 83 -7.70 -3.49 -14.28
C ILE A 83 -7.51 -4.76 -15.11
N MET A 84 -7.52 -4.62 -16.43
CA MET A 84 -7.16 -5.68 -17.37
C MET A 84 -5.83 -5.35 -18.03
N ALA A 85 -4.87 -6.28 -17.92
CA ALA A 85 -3.60 -6.18 -18.62
C ALA A 85 -3.66 -6.89 -19.95
N GLU A 86 -3.57 -6.15 -21.06
CA GLU A 86 -3.49 -6.76 -22.41
C GLU A 86 -2.05 -7.12 -22.78
N LYS A 87 -1.14 -6.14 -22.70
CA LYS A 87 0.27 -6.27 -23.06
C LYS A 87 1.23 -5.72 -22.04
N ALA A 88 0.71 -4.99 -21.04
CA ALA A 88 1.54 -4.39 -20.03
C ALA A 88 2.10 -5.42 -19.06
N GLU A 89 3.36 -5.28 -18.70
CA GLU A 89 4.03 -6.09 -17.67
C GLU A 89 3.86 -5.50 -16.28
N ILE A 90 3.67 -4.18 -16.20
CA ILE A 90 3.45 -3.43 -14.95
C ILE A 90 2.15 -2.65 -15.10
N ILE A 91 1.27 -2.81 -14.13
CA ILE A 91 -0.02 -2.11 -14.08
C ILE A 91 -0.29 -1.65 -12.65
N GLY A 92 -0.82 -0.45 -12.50
CA GLY A 92 -1.11 0.07 -11.18
C GLY A 92 -1.53 1.54 -11.21
N PHE A 93 -1.32 2.21 -10.09
CA PHE A 93 -1.62 3.63 -9.96
C PHE A 93 -0.65 4.32 -9.01
N SER A 94 -0.55 5.63 -9.13
CA SER A 94 0.25 6.49 -8.29
C SER A 94 -0.63 7.45 -7.52
N LEU A 95 -0.38 7.59 -6.23
CA LEU A 95 -0.91 8.65 -5.39
C LEU A 95 0.17 9.72 -5.27
N PHE A 96 -0.13 10.97 -5.61
CA PHE A 96 0.87 12.04 -5.58
C PHE A 96 0.24 13.35 -5.12
N ASN A 97 1.09 14.31 -4.77
CA ASN A 97 0.70 15.64 -4.37
C ASN A 97 1.42 16.72 -5.19
N ASP A 98 1.06 17.98 -4.97
CA ASP A 98 1.62 19.15 -5.68
C ASP A 98 3.12 19.37 -5.43
N LYS A 99 3.69 18.72 -4.41
CA LYS A 99 5.12 18.79 -4.10
C LYS A 99 5.96 17.77 -4.87
N GLY A 100 5.33 16.88 -5.64
CA GLY A 100 5.99 15.79 -6.35
C GLY A 100 6.29 14.57 -5.46
N GLU A 101 5.77 14.55 -4.23
CA GLU A 101 5.81 13.36 -3.38
C GLU A 101 4.80 12.34 -3.89
N LYS A 102 5.17 11.06 -3.91
CA LYS A 102 4.30 10.02 -4.43
C LYS A 102 4.47 8.66 -3.77
N VAL A 103 3.43 7.85 -3.87
CA VAL A 103 3.41 6.42 -3.59
C VAL A 103 2.94 5.70 -4.84
N ASP A 104 3.74 4.79 -5.36
CA ASP A 104 3.38 3.94 -6.49
C ASP A 104 2.90 2.58 -5.98
N ILE A 105 1.72 2.14 -6.42
CA ILE A 105 1.14 0.84 -6.09
C ILE A 105 0.88 0.11 -7.39
N TYR A 106 1.58 -1.00 -7.61
CA TYR A 106 1.51 -1.70 -8.89
C TYR A 106 1.71 -3.21 -8.78
N PHE A 107 1.19 -3.91 -9.76
CA PHE A 107 1.48 -5.30 -10.03
C PHE A 107 2.65 -5.41 -11.02
N ASN A 108 3.70 -6.11 -10.62
CA ASN A 108 4.72 -6.63 -11.52
C ASN A 108 4.29 -8.03 -11.94
N LEU A 109 3.73 -8.15 -13.11
CA LEU A 109 3.09 -9.38 -13.58
C LEU A 109 4.10 -10.51 -13.87
N PRO A 110 5.26 -10.24 -14.50
CA PRO A 110 6.30 -11.24 -14.68
C PRO A 110 6.80 -11.83 -13.35
N GLU A 111 6.98 -11.00 -12.34
CA GLU A 111 7.45 -11.44 -11.02
C GLU A 111 6.31 -11.88 -10.09
N ARG A 112 5.06 -11.69 -10.48
CA ARG A 112 3.87 -12.00 -9.69
C ARG A 112 3.90 -11.32 -8.32
N LYS A 113 4.25 -10.04 -8.30
CA LYS A 113 4.36 -9.23 -7.08
C LYS A 113 3.40 -8.05 -7.10
N LEU A 114 2.81 -7.77 -5.96
CA LEU A 114 2.22 -6.47 -5.65
C LEU A 114 3.29 -5.65 -4.94
N VAL A 115 3.58 -4.48 -5.47
CA VAL A 115 4.59 -3.56 -4.93
C VAL A 115 3.89 -2.29 -4.45
N MET A 116 4.25 -1.83 -3.26
CA MET A 116 3.96 -0.49 -2.77
C MET A 116 5.29 0.23 -2.57
N ASP A 117 5.62 1.12 -3.49
CA ASP A 117 6.83 1.92 -3.46
C ASP A 117 6.56 3.27 -2.80
N ARG A 118 7.20 3.51 -1.67
CA ARG A 118 7.11 4.74 -0.87
C ARG A 118 8.42 5.53 -0.86
N THR A 119 9.39 5.16 -1.67
CA THR A 119 10.72 5.79 -1.67
C THR A 119 10.68 7.29 -1.97
N LYS A 120 9.61 7.76 -2.60
CA LYS A 120 9.36 9.16 -2.93
C LYS A 120 8.20 9.80 -2.18
N SER A 121 7.80 9.24 -1.04
CA SER A 121 6.62 9.70 -0.28
C SER A 121 6.89 10.86 0.69
N GLY A 122 7.96 11.61 0.50
CA GLY A 122 8.35 12.73 1.34
C GLY A 122 9.42 12.35 2.36
N ILE A 123 9.12 12.41 3.65
CA ILE A 123 10.09 12.07 4.71
C ILE A 123 10.19 10.54 4.80
N VAL A 124 11.30 9.97 4.33
CA VAL A 124 11.51 8.52 4.25
C VAL A 124 12.71 8.02 5.07
N ASP A 125 13.47 8.91 5.66
CA ASP A 125 14.71 8.62 6.40
C ASP A 125 14.61 8.80 7.92
N PHE A 126 13.41 9.01 8.43
CA PHE A 126 13.13 9.32 9.83
C PHE A 126 13.57 8.20 10.81
N GLY A 127 13.73 6.98 10.33
CA GLY A 127 14.14 5.84 11.16
C GLY A 127 15.65 5.63 11.20
N LYS A 128 16.43 6.38 10.42
CA LYS A 128 17.88 6.22 10.35
C LYS A 128 18.58 6.86 11.53
N ASN A 129 19.52 6.15 12.13
CA ASN A 129 20.51 6.76 13.00
C ASN A 129 21.50 7.53 12.11
N SER A 130 21.76 8.78 12.43
CA SER A 130 22.64 9.66 11.65
C SER A 130 24.10 9.19 11.59
N VAL A 131 24.52 8.29 12.47
CA VAL A 131 25.90 7.80 12.57
C VAL A 131 26.05 6.37 12.08
N THR A 132 25.15 5.49 12.45
CA THR A 132 25.31 4.04 12.23
C THR A 132 24.31 3.44 11.26
N HIS A 133 23.30 4.19 10.85
CA HIS A 133 22.15 3.69 10.11
C HIS A 133 21.42 2.52 10.81
N GLU A 134 21.49 2.50 12.13
CA GLU A 134 20.89 1.49 12.98
C GLU A 134 19.75 2.08 13.81
N ILE A 135 18.81 1.22 14.18
CA ILE A 135 17.75 1.52 15.11
C ILE A 135 17.99 0.73 16.39
N GLU A 136 17.99 1.41 17.54
CA GLU A 136 17.98 0.71 18.82
C GLU A 136 16.57 0.19 19.13
N VAL A 137 16.48 -1.10 19.33
CA VAL A 137 15.27 -1.78 19.77
C VAL A 137 15.46 -2.17 21.24
N HIS A 138 14.64 -1.60 22.11
CA HIS A 138 14.62 -1.94 23.53
C HIS A 138 13.60 -3.04 23.80
N ASP A 139 14.07 -4.23 24.06
CA ASP A 139 13.32 -5.28 24.74
C ASP A 139 13.43 -5.10 26.26
N ARG A 140 12.51 -5.63 27.03
CA ARG A 140 12.50 -5.59 28.50
C ARG A 140 13.79 -6.11 29.16
N ARG A 141 14.60 -6.84 28.42
CA ARG A 141 15.81 -7.52 28.91
C ARG A 141 17.08 -7.15 28.18
N LYS A 142 16.98 -6.56 27.00
CA LYS A 142 18.12 -6.37 26.11
C LYS A 142 17.86 -5.25 25.11
N THR A 143 18.83 -4.39 24.92
CA THR A 143 18.88 -3.48 23.77
C THR A 143 19.47 -4.22 22.58
N THR A 144 18.83 -4.16 21.45
CA THR A 144 19.30 -4.74 20.20
C THR A 144 19.31 -3.66 19.13
N SER A 145 20.44 -3.47 18.46
CA SER A 145 20.53 -2.65 17.27
C SER A 145 20.20 -3.51 16.05
N ILE A 146 19.37 -2.98 15.18
CA ILE A 146 19.04 -3.60 13.88
C ILE A 146 19.32 -2.59 12.79
N ASN A 147 19.81 -3.08 11.65
CA ASN A 147 20.03 -2.25 10.48
C ASN A 147 18.69 -1.70 9.98
N TYR A 148 18.67 -0.40 9.71
CA TYR A 148 17.52 0.23 9.07
C TYR A 148 17.41 -0.23 7.62
N ILE A 149 16.20 -0.52 7.17
CA ILE A 149 15.92 -0.83 5.77
C ILE A 149 15.91 0.47 4.99
N ASP A 150 16.90 0.67 4.13
CA ASP A 150 17.03 1.88 3.30
C ASP A 150 15.97 1.96 2.21
N ASP A 151 15.51 0.82 1.72
CA ASP A 151 14.51 0.75 0.68
C ASP A 151 13.10 0.77 1.29
N PHE A 152 12.31 1.77 0.92
CA PHE A 152 10.92 1.93 1.32
C PHE A 152 9.94 1.25 0.36
N ALA A 153 10.44 0.59 -0.67
CA ALA A 153 9.62 -0.27 -1.52
C ALA A 153 9.24 -1.54 -0.77
N LEU A 154 7.97 -1.77 -0.63
CA LEU A 154 7.43 -2.98 -0.02
C LEU A 154 6.88 -3.90 -1.12
N ALA A 155 7.60 -4.97 -1.41
CA ALA A 155 7.13 -5.99 -2.33
C ALA A 155 6.39 -7.09 -1.59
N THR A 156 5.15 -7.31 -1.97
CA THR A 156 4.32 -8.40 -1.43
C THR A 156 4.09 -9.43 -2.53
N TRP A 157 4.31 -10.71 -2.22
CA TRP A 157 3.97 -11.76 -3.15
C TRP A 157 2.45 -11.96 -3.19
N ALA A 158 1.85 -11.61 -4.33
CA ALA A 158 0.44 -11.83 -4.57
C ALA A 158 0.28 -12.97 -5.59
N PRO A 159 -0.49 -14.02 -5.30
CA PRO A 159 -0.83 -15.02 -6.30
C PRO A 159 -1.73 -14.38 -7.37
N VAL A 160 -1.10 -13.98 -8.47
CA VAL A 160 -1.82 -13.41 -9.61
C VAL A 160 -2.55 -14.52 -10.32
N ARG A 161 -3.86 -14.39 -10.46
CA ARG A 161 -4.68 -15.33 -11.24
C ARG A 161 -4.24 -15.29 -12.70
N LYS A 162 -4.42 -16.41 -13.43
CA LYS A 162 -4.19 -16.47 -14.89
C LYS A 162 -5.19 -15.64 -15.70
N GLU A 163 -6.19 -15.09 -15.06
CA GLU A 163 -7.14 -14.17 -15.66
C GLU A 163 -6.47 -12.80 -15.75
N ASN A 164 -6.51 -12.17 -16.92
CA ASN A 164 -5.87 -10.85 -17.15
C ASN A 164 -6.63 -9.70 -16.45
N LYS A 165 -7.36 -9.97 -15.37
CA LYS A 165 -8.15 -9.00 -14.61
C LYS A 165 -7.71 -8.97 -13.15
N TYR A 166 -7.45 -7.77 -12.65
CA TYR A 166 -6.98 -7.51 -11.29
C TYR A 166 -7.88 -6.48 -10.61
N ARG A 167 -8.14 -6.69 -9.31
CA ARG A 167 -8.96 -5.80 -8.49
C ARG A 167 -8.30 -5.53 -7.14
#